data_28e5bb41d4d70c00c5a1e751f6406f00
#
_entry.id   28e5bb41d4d70c00c5a1e751f6406f00
#
_cell.length_a   1.000
_cell.length_b   1.000
_cell.length_c   1.000
_cell.angle_alpha   90.00
_cell.angle_beta   90.00
_cell.angle_gamma   90.00
#
_symmetry.space_group_name_H-M   'P 1'
#
loop_
_entity.id
_entity.type
_entity.pdbx_description
1 polymer ?
#
loop_
_entity_poly.entity_id
_entity_poly.type
_entity_poly.pdbx_seq_one_letter_code
_entity_poly.pdbx_strand_id
1 'polypeptide(L)'
;TVNTFADGRKFISGNRCDKPVTGKSEDNSLNLYAYKQQLLAGYKPVPGKRGSIGIPLCLNMYELLPFWHAFWTKLGFAVHTSPVSSRGLYLAGQATIPSDTACFPAKLSHGHIKALTQMHLDAIFYPCLTYNIDEGLGDNHYNCPVVAYYPEVLAGNCPELEGQKFIYDYVGIHRPKDFVHKM
;
A
#
# COMPACT_ATOMS: atom_id res chain seq x y z
N THR A 1 -7.73 -15.38 -23.84
CA THR A 1 -8.73 -15.19 -24.91
C THR A 1 -9.91 -16.11 -24.66
N VAL A 2 -11.12 -15.59 -24.77
CA VAL A 2 -12.37 -16.37 -24.68
C VAL A 2 -13.00 -16.44 -26.08
N ASN A 3 -13.10 -17.64 -26.62
CA ASN A 3 -13.80 -17.90 -27.88
C ASN A 3 -15.15 -18.54 -27.59
N THR A 4 -16.22 -18.00 -28.14
CA THR A 4 -17.58 -18.56 -28.02
C THR A 4 -17.96 -19.14 -29.37
N PHE A 5 -18.35 -20.41 -29.41
CA PHE A 5 -18.81 -21.11 -30.61
C PHE A 5 -20.32 -20.89 -30.83
N ALA A 6 -20.79 -21.20 -32.04
CA ALA A 6 -22.18 -21.01 -32.42
C ALA A 6 -23.16 -21.82 -31.52
N ASP A 7 -22.71 -22.92 -30.94
CA ASP A 7 -23.49 -23.76 -30.01
C ASP A 7 -23.43 -23.26 -28.54
N GLY A 8 -22.83 -22.08 -28.30
CA GLY A 8 -22.72 -21.48 -26.98
C GLY A 8 -21.57 -22.00 -26.12
N ARG A 9 -20.82 -23.00 -26.58
CA ARG A 9 -19.63 -23.49 -25.86
C ARG A 9 -18.55 -22.41 -25.84
N LYS A 10 -17.84 -22.30 -24.71
CA LYS A 10 -16.75 -21.37 -24.55
C LYS A 10 -15.42 -22.13 -24.46
N PHE A 11 -14.43 -21.66 -25.19
CA PHE A 11 -13.05 -22.13 -25.10
C PHE A 11 -12.17 -20.97 -24.63
N ILE A 12 -11.38 -21.23 -23.59
CA ILE A 12 -10.48 -20.23 -22.99
C ILE A 12 -9.05 -20.67 -23.20
N SER A 13 -8.28 -19.91 -23.97
CA SER A 13 -6.86 -20.17 -24.21
C SER A 13 -5.97 -19.24 -23.39
N GLY A 14 -4.79 -19.75 -22.99
CA GLY A 14 -3.81 -19.00 -22.19
C GLY A 14 -4.24 -18.78 -20.74
N ASN A 15 -5.27 -19.48 -20.28
CA ASN A 15 -5.74 -19.44 -18.89
C ASN A 15 -5.27 -20.69 -18.14
N ARG A 16 -4.80 -20.51 -16.91
CA ARG A 16 -4.42 -21.60 -16.01
C ARG A 16 -5.40 -21.82 -14.86
N CYS A 17 -6.54 -21.13 -14.89
CA CYS A 17 -7.58 -21.18 -13.87
C CYS A 17 -8.88 -21.71 -14.49
N ASP A 18 -9.47 -22.74 -13.90
CA ASP A 18 -10.71 -23.37 -14.38
C ASP A 18 -11.98 -22.59 -14.05
N LYS A 19 -11.91 -21.61 -13.15
CA LYS A 19 -13.04 -20.81 -12.70
C LYS A 19 -13.87 -20.19 -13.83
N PRO A 20 -13.28 -19.59 -14.89
CA PRO A 20 -14.07 -19.05 -16.00
C PRO A 20 -14.84 -20.10 -16.80
N VAL A 21 -14.42 -21.36 -16.75
CA VAL A 21 -15.04 -22.49 -17.46
C VAL A 21 -16.12 -23.16 -16.60
N THR A 22 -15.78 -23.41 -15.34
CA THR A 22 -16.64 -24.18 -14.43
C THR A 22 -17.68 -23.34 -13.72
N GLY A 23 -17.47 -22.03 -13.65
CA GLY A 23 -18.32 -21.09 -12.89
C GLY A 23 -18.29 -21.34 -11.37
N LYS A 24 -17.53 -22.35 -10.92
CA LYS A 24 -17.41 -22.67 -9.49
C LYS A 24 -16.45 -21.69 -8.84
N SER A 25 -16.88 -21.08 -7.75
CA SER A 25 -15.98 -20.41 -6.81
C SER A 25 -15.34 -21.52 -5.96
N GLU A 26 -14.02 -21.54 -5.90
CA GLU A 26 -13.33 -22.35 -4.91
C GLU A 26 -13.75 -21.93 -3.50
N ASP A 27 -13.76 -22.90 -2.59
CA ASP A 27 -13.92 -22.60 -1.17
C ASP A 27 -12.78 -21.70 -0.70
N ASN A 28 -13.12 -20.47 -0.34
CA ASN A 28 -12.18 -19.47 0.15
C ASN A 28 -11.99 -19.53 1.67
N SER A 29 -12.38 -20.61 2.34
CA SER A 29 -12.28 -20.77 3.79
C SER A 29 -10.84 -20.60 4.31
N LEU A 30 -9.82 -20.88 3.48
CA LEU A 30 -8.39 -20.72 3.78
C LEU A 30 -7.76 -19.49 3.13
N ASN A 31 -8.53 -18.46 2.82
CA ASN A 31 -8.00 -17.23 2.24
C ASN A 31 -7.24 -16.39 3.28
N LEU A 32 -5.94 -16.65 3.40
CA LEU A 32 -5.05 -15.94 4.33
C LEU A 32 -4.92 -14.45 4.01
N TYR A 33 -5.11 -14.03 2.77
CA TYR A 33 -5.13 -12.60 2.42
C TYR A 33 -6.33 -11.88 3.01
N ALA A 34 -7.51 -12.50 2.96
CA ALA A 34 -8.71 -11.95 3.60
C ALA A 34 -8.54 -11.89 5.12
N TYR A 35 -7.96 -12.92 5.74
CA TYR A 35 -7.64 -12.94 7.16
C TYR A 35 -6.66 -11.83 7.54
N LYS A 36 -5.56 -11.67 6.78
CA LYS A 36 -4.59 -10.59 6.98
C LYS A 36 -5.25 -9.22 6.88
N GLN A 37 -6.12 -9.01 5.90
CA GLN A 37 -6.86 -7.76 5.75
C GLN A 37 -7.74 -7.45 6.97
N GLN A 38 -8.39 -8.46 7.54
CA GLN A 38 -9.17 -8.31 8.78
C GLN A 38 -8.27 -7.90 9.96
N LEU A 39 -7.10 -8.52 10.11
CA LEU A 39 -6.13 -8.15 11.15
C LEU A 39 -5.68 -6.70 10.99
N LEU A 40 -5.33 -6.27 9.78
CA LEU A 40 -4.89 -4.90 9.52
C LEU A 40 -6.02 -3.88 9.74
N ALA A 41 -7.27 -4.24 9.44
CA ALA A 41 -8.42 -3.41 9.73
C ALA A 41 -8.69 -3.22 11.25
N GLY A 42 -8.07 -4.04 12.08
CA GLY A 42 -8.09 -3.91 13.54
C GLY A 42 -7.26 -2.74 14.09
N TYR A 43 -6.28 -2.25 13.34
CA TYR A 43 -5.47 -1.10 13.73
C TYR A 43 -6.28 0.18 13.63
N LYS A 44 -6.70 0.71 14.77
CA LYS A 44 -7.53 1.92 14.89
C LYS A 44 -6.70 3.07 15.46
N PRO A 45 -7.05 4.32 15.14
CA PRO A 45 -6.42 5.47 15.77
C PRO A 45 -6.56 5.41 17.29
N VAL A 46 -5.45 5.59 17.98
CA VAL A 46 -5.42 5.76 19.44
C VAL A 46 -5.22 7.26 19.69
N PRO A 47 -6.05 7.90 20.53
CA PRO A 47 -5.88 9.32 20.83
C PRO A 47 -4.46 9.66 21.26
N GLY A 48 -3.85 10.63 20.61
CA GLY A 48 -2.49 11.09 20.85
C GLY A 48 -2.45 12.59 21.16
N LYS A 49 -1.44 13.02 21.92
CA LYS A 49 -1.27 14.44 22.30
C LYS A 49 -0.43 15.24 21.29
N ARG A 50 0.23 14.58 20.33
CA ARG A 50 1.18 15.19 19.40
C ARG A 50 0.62 15.43 18.00
N GLY A 51 -0.64 15.07 17.77
CA GLY A 51 -1.31 15.21 16.48
C GLY A 51 -1.63 13.89 15.80
N SER A 52 -1.86 13.94 14.49
CA SER A 52 -2.35 12.84 13.67
C SER A 52 -1.39 12.54 12.51
N ILE A 53 -1.19 11.25 12.23
CA ILE A 53 -0.34 10.75 11.13
C ILE A 53 -1.17 9.85 10.23
N GLY A 54 -1.15 10.11 8.92
CA GLY A 54 -1.74 9.27 7.90
C GLY A 54 -0.73 8.27 7.34
N ILE A 55 -1.11 6.99 7.24
CA ILE A 55 -0.31 5.94 6.61
C ILE A 55 -1.08 5.39 5.41
N PRO A 56 -0.53 5.45 4.17
CA PRO A 56 -1.17 4.87 3.00
C PRO A 56 -1.06 3.34 3.05
N LEU A 57 -2.19 2.63 2.90
CA LEU A 57 -2.21 1.15 2.83
C LEU A 57 -1.88 0.66 1.41
N CYS A 58 -0.66 0.91 0.97
CA CYS A 58 -0.17 0.52 -0.34
C CYS A 58 1.26 -0.03 -0.27
N LEU A 59 1.63 -0.83 -1.26
CA LEU A 59 2.95 -1.44 -1.37
C LEU A 59 3.41 -2.05 -0.03
N ASN A 60 4.65 -1.77 0.38
CA ASN A 60 5.23 -2.30 1.63
C ASN A 60 4.62 -1.72 2.91
N MET A 61 3.91 -0.60 2.85
CA MET A 61 3.24 -0.03 4.02
C MET A 61 2.11 -0.92 4.52
N TYR A 62 1.54 -1.75 3.63
CA TYR A 62 0.56 -2.76 3.99
C TYR A 62 1.16 -3.84 4.92
N GLU A 63 2.37 -4.30 4.59
CA GLU A 63 3.10 -5.29 5.40
C GLU A 63 3.62 -4.70 6.71
N LEU A 64 4.10 -3.47 6.67
CA LEU A 64 4.76 -2.81 7.78
C LEU A 64 3.81 -2.01 8.67
N LEU A 65 2.49 -2.04 8.41
CA LEU A 65 1.53 -1.31 9.22
C LEU A 65 1.63 -1.61 10.73
N PRO A 66 1.77 -2.87 11.19
CA PRO A 66 1.90 -3.17 12.62
C PRO A 66 3.07 -2.44 13.26
N PHE A 67 4.22 -2.41 12.60
CA PHE A 67 5.42 -1.71 13.05
C PHE A 67 5.18 -0.18 13.11
N TRP A 68 4.74 0.43 12.02
CA TRP A 68 4.56 1.87 11.93
C TRP A 68 3.44 2.39 12.83
N HIS A 69 2.34 1.63 12.95
CA HIS A 69 1.28 1.98 13.87
C HIS A 69 1.77 1.99 15.32
N ALA A 70 2.48 0.95 15.75
CA ALA A 70 3.05 0.88 17.09
C ALA A 70 4.06 2.00 17.33
N PHE A 71 4.94 2.27 16.37
CA PHE A 71 5.96 3.31 16.45
C PHE A 71 5.34 4.70 16.67
N TRP A 72 4.47 5.13 15.78
CA TRP A 72 3.86 6.46 15.85
C TRP A 72 2.92 6.61 17.05
N THR A 73 2.17 5.56 17.40
CA THR A 73 1.30 5.58 18.59
C THR A 73 2.12 5.73 19.88
N LYS A 74 3.26 5.01 19.99
CA LYS A 74 4.16 5.15 21.15
C LYS A 74 4.82 6.52 21.22
N LEU A 75 5.02 7.19 20.10
CA LEU A 75 5.47 8.58 20.07
C LEU A 75 4.38 9.60 20.39
N GLY A 76 3.13 9.15 20.62
CA GLY A 76 2.01 10.00 21.01
C GLY A 76 1.21 10.60 19.86
N PHE A 77 1.28 10.03 18.67
CA PHE A 77 0.44 10.42 17.52
C PHE A 77 -0.76 9.50 17.35
N ALA A 78 -1.88 10.06 16.90
CA ALA A 78 -3.01 9.28 16.43
C ALA A 78 -2.73 8.81 14.98
N VAL A 79 -2.71 7.49 14.78
CA VAL A 79 -2.38 6.89 13.46
C VAL A 79 -3.66 6.57 12.72
N HIS A 80 -3.81 7.15 11.54
CA HIS A 80 -4.90 6.90 10.61
C HIS A 80 -4.38 6.18 9.38
N THR A 81 -5.17 5.30 8.81
CA THR A 81 -4.82 4.61 7.57
C THR A 81 -5.74 5.06 6.43
N SER A 82 -5.24 5.04 5.22
CA SER A 82 -6.11 5.19 4.05
C SER A 82 -7.11 4.02 3.96
N PRO A 83 -8.23 4.18 3.23
CA PRO A 83 -9.15 3.08 2.97
C PRO A 83 -8.48 1.90 2.27
N VAL A 84 -9.12 0.74 2.33
CA VAL A 84 -8.70 -0.43 1.54
C VAL A 84 -8.77 -0.12 0.05
N SER A 85 -7.80 -0.63 -0.70
CA SER A 85 -7.72 -0.48 -2.15
C SER A 85 -9.02 -0.92 -2.84
N SER A 86 -9.51 -0.08 -3.73
CA SER A 86 -10.72 -0.33 -4.53
C SER A 86 -10.59 0.30 -5.91
N ARG A 87 -11.49 -0.07 -6.83
CA ARG A 87 -11.56 0.59 -8.14
C ARG A 87 -11.85 2.08 -8.00
N GLY A 88 -12.72 2.47 -7.07
CA GLY A 88 -13.02 3.88 -6.81
C GLY A 88 -11.81 4.66 -6.34
N LEU A 89 -11.01 4.06 -5.44
CA LEU A 89 -9.77 4.66 -4.98
C LEU A 89 -8.75 4.84 -6.13
N TYR A 90 -8.60 3.83 -6.99
CA TYR A 90 -7.75 3.92 -8.18
C TYR A 90 -8.16 5.08 -9.09
N LEU A 91 -9.46 5.15 -9.44
CA LEU A 91 -9.98 6.20 -10.32
C LEU A 91 -9.81 7.60 -9.71
N ALA A 92 -9.94 7.72 -8.40
CA ALA A 92 -9.74 8.99 -7.70
C ALA A 92 -8.31 9.52 -7.83
N GLY A 93 -7.29 8.64 -7.84
CA GLY A 93 -5.88 9.01 -7.97
C GLY A 93 -5.34 8.98 -9.41
N GLN A 94 -6.14 8.54 -10.39
CA GLN A 94 -5.64 8.24 -11.74
C GLN A 94 -5.00 9.44 -12.45
N ALA A 95 -5.52 10.65 -12.25
CA ALA A 95 -5.05 11.85 -12.92
C ALA A 95 -3.61 12.26 -12.57
N THR A 96 -3.08 11.77 -11.44
CA THR A 96 -1.73 12.10 -10.96
C THR A 96 -0.70 11.02 -11.29
N ILE A 97 -1.09 9.92 -11.96
CA ILE A 97 -0.19 8.84 -12.34
C ILE A 97 0.70 9.32 -13.51
N PRO A 98 2.04 9.40 -13.33
CA PRO A 98 2.92 9.99 -14.34
C PRO A 98 3.21 9.06 -15.53
N SER A 99 2.99 7.75 -15.41
CA SER A 99 3.33 6.79 -16.44
C SER A 99 2.43 5.56 -16.44
N ASP A 100 2.02 5.14 -17.63
CA ASP A 100 1.26 3.90 -17.82
C ASP A 100 2.10 2.65 -17.55
N THR A 101 3.43 2.75 -17.60
CA THR A 101 4.34 1.63 -17.33
C THR A 101 4.52 1.32 -15.86
N ALA A 102 4.09 2.21 -14.94
CA ALA A 102 4.10 1.91 -13.51
C ALA A 102 3.23 0.68 -13.20
N CYS A 103 3.70 -0.18 -12.31
CA CYS A 103 2.93 -1.36 -11.90
C CYS A 103 1.62 -0.94 -11.21
N PHE A 104 0.59 -1.78 -11.30
CA PHE A 104 -0.73 -1.45 -10.77
C PHE A 104 -0.75 -1.12 -9.27
N PRO A 105 0.00 -1.84 -8.39
CA PRO A 105 0.11 -1.46 -6.98
C PRO A 105 0.67 -0.05 -6.75
N ALA A 106 1.64 0.38 -7.57
CA ALA A 106 2.15 1.75 -7.53
C ALA A 106 1.08 2.78 -7.92
N LYS A 107 0.31 2.49 -8.97
CA LYS A 107 -0.80 3.35 -9.40
C LYS A 107 -1.86 3.54 -8.30
N LEU A 108 -2.13 2.51 -7.51
CA LEU A 108 -3.04 2.58 -6.37
C LEU A 108 -2.58 3.58 -5.31
N SER A 109 -1.26 3.77 -5.13
CA SER A 109 -0.71 4.68 -4.12
C SER A 109 -1.22 6.12 -4.29
N HIS A 110 -1.45 6.57 -5.53
CA HIS A 110 -2.01 7.89 -5.81
C HIS A 110 -3.40 8.09 -5.19
N GLY A 111 -4.26 7.08 -5.30
CA GLY A 111 -5.58 7.11 -4.66
C GLY A 111 -5.50 7.08 -3.13
N HIS A 112 -4.56 6.31 -2.57
CA HIS A 112 -4.32 6.28 -1.13
C HIS A 112 -3.86 7.63 -0.60
N ILE A 113 -2.93 8.31 -1.28
CA ILE A 113 -2.49 9.66 -0.90
C ILE A 113 -3.66 10.64 -0.96
N LYS A 114 -4.40 10.66 -2.06
CA LYS A 114 -5.57 11.53 -2.20
C LYS A 114 -6.60 11.32 -1.10
N ALA A 115 -6.86 10.07 -0.71
CA ALA A 115 -7.78 9.78 0.39
C ALA A 115 -7.27 10.31 1.73
N LEU A 116 -5.96 10.25 1.99
CA LEU A 116 -5.36 10.76 3.23
C LEU A 116 -5.37 12.28 3.27
N THR A 117 -5.12 12.98 2.17
CA THR A 117 -5.17 14.46 2.14
C THR A 117 -6.57 14.99 2.46
N GLN A 118 -7.62 14.25 2.12
CA GLN A 118 -9.00 14.59 2.47
C GLN A 118 -9.35 14.41 3.96
N MET A 119 -8.49 13.74 4.73
CA MET A 119 -8.70 13.53 6.16
C MET A 119 -8.21 14.69 7.03
N HIS A 120 -7.54 15.69 6.45
CA HIS A 120 -7.00 16.85 7.16
C HIS A 120 -6.13 16.50 8.36
N LEU A 121 -5.19 15.56 8.15
CA LEU A 121 -4.23 15.09 9.15
C LEU A 121 -3.04 16.05 9.26
N ASP A 122 -2.36 16.05 10.42
CA ASP A 122 -1.19 16.91 10.64
C ASP A 122 -0.01 16.54 9.74
N ALA A 123 0.15 15.25 9.43
CA ALA A 123 1.14 14.77 8.47
C ALA A 123 0.71 13.46 7.80
N ILE A 124 1.27 13.20 6.62
CA ILE A 124 1.22 11.89 5.96
C ILE A 124 2.62 11.30 5.97
N PHE A 125 2.75 10.06 6.41
CA PHE A 125 4.00 9.32 6.50
C PHE A 125 4.04 8.18 5.49
N TYR A 126 4.96 8.27 4.55
CA TYR A 126 5.24 7.22 3.58
C TYR A 126 6.74 7.22 3.23
N PRO A 127 7.58 6.53 4.00
CA PRO A 127 9.03 6.59 3.83
C PRO A 127 9.51 5.83 2.60
N CYS A 128 10.62 6.26 2.05
CA CYS A 128 11.41 5.51 1.08
C CYS A 128 12.17 4.38 1.79
N LEU A 129 11.94 3.14 1.40
CA LEU A 129 12.54 1.95 2.00
C LEU A 129 13.30 1.15 0.93
N THR A 130 14.60 1.31 0.87
CA THR A 130 15.45 0.62 -0.12
C THR A 130 15.78 -0.81 0.29
N TYR A 131 15.77 -1.11 1.58
CA TYR A 131 16.22 -2.38 2.13
C TYR A 131 15.33 -2.83 3.29
N ASN A 132 14.98 -4.09 3.32
CA ASN A 132 14.18 -4.70 4.38
C ASN A 132 15.04 -5.28 5.52
N ILE A 133 14.38 -5.70 6.60
CA ILE A 133 15.00 -6.45 7.67
C ILE A 133 15.35 -7.84 7.14
N ASP A 134 16.54 -8.32 7.48
CA ASP A 134 16.95 -9.71 7.25
C ASP A 134 16.24 -10.62 8.26
N GLU A 135 15.34 -11.46 7.77
CA GLU A 135 14.62 -12.47 8.56
C GLU A 135 15.29 -13.86 8.45
N GLY A 136 16.43 -13.94 7.78
CA GLY A 136 17.16 -15.20 7.56
C GLY A 136 16.47 -16.17 6.57
N LEU A 137 15.51 -15.69 5.79
CA LEU A 137 14.72 -16.50 4.85
C LEU A 137 15.15 -16.32 3.39
N GLY A 138 16.10 -15.45 3.12
CA GLY A 138 16.57 -15.15 1.77
C GLY A 138 17.96 -14.48 1.79
N ASP A 139 18.54 -14.35 0.63
CA ASP A 139 19.88 -13.79 0.42
C ASP A 139 19.86 -12.36 -0.16
N ASN A 140 18.68 -11.86 -0.53
CA ASN A 140 18.49 -10.51 -1.05
C ASN A 140 17.33 -9.79 -0.35
N HIS A 141 17.63 -8.64 0.24
CA HIS A 141 16.70 -7.84 1.02
C HIS A 141 16.43 -6.46 0.42
N TYR A 142 16.91 -6.19 -0.79
CA TYR A 142 16.59 -4.97 -1.51
C TYR A 142 15.14 -4.97 -2.01
N ASN A 143 14.46 -3.89 -1.77
CA ASN A 143 13.13 -3.66 -2.34
C ASN A 143 13.24 -3.36 -3.84
N CYS A 144 12.17 -3.65 -4.59
CA CYS A 144 12.11 -3.19 -5.98
C CYS A 144 12.13 -1.65 -6.03
N PRO A 145 12.60 -1.04 -7.14
CA PRO A 145 12.69 0.42 -7.25
C PRO A 145 11.40 1.17 -6.94
N VAL A 146 10.25 0.58 -7.31
CA VAL A 146 8.95 1.18 -7.02
C VAL A 146 8.70 1.27 -5.51
N VAL A 147 8.93 0.19 -4.76
CA VAL A 147 8.79 0.21 -3.29
C VAL A 147 9.81 1.16 -2.66
N ALA A 148 11.03 1.18 -3.20
CA ALA A 148 12.13 1.97 -2.63
C ALA A 148 11.95 3.47 -2.79
N TYR A 149 11.39 3.95 -3.94
CA TYR A 149 11.46 5.36 -4.33
C TYR A 149 10.11 5.98 -4.68
N TYR A 150 9.02 5.24 -4.69
CA TYR A 150 7.72 5.76 -5.14
C TYR A 150 7.17 6.92 -4.32
N PRO A 151 7.47 7.06 -3.01
CA PRO A 151 7.11 8.26 -2.25
C PRO A 151 7.63 9.58 -2.86
N GLU A 152 8.83 9.58 -3.48
CA GLU A 152 9.35 10.75 -4.20
C GLU A 152 8.54 11.06 -5.46
N VAL A 153 8.12 10.02 -6.17
CA VAL A 153 7.26 10.16 -7.35
C VAL A 153 5.92 10.79 -6.97
N LEU A 154 5.33 10.36 -5.85
CA LEU A 154 4.09 10.92 -5.33
C LEU A 154 4.27 12.38 -4.92
N ALA A 155 5.38 12.71 -4.23
CA ALA A 155 5.68 14.09 -3.84
C ALA A 155 5.77 15.05 -5.05
N GLY A 156 6.30 14.57 -6.18
CA GLY A 156 6.44 15.38 -7.40
C GLY A 156 5.21 15.40 -8.31
N ASN A 157 4.22 14.49 -8.11
CA ASN A 157 3.10 14.33 -9.04
C ASN A 157 1.72 14.49 -8.41
N CYS A 158 1.61 14.55 -7.08
CA CYS A 158 0.33 14.71 -6.39
C CYS A 158 0.18 16.16 -5.89
N PRO A 159 -0.50 17.06 -6.60
CA PRO A 159 -0.69 18.44 -6.18
C PRO A 159 -1.46 18.54 -4.87
N GLU A 160 -2.23 17.53 -4.50
CA GLU A 160 -2.94 17.46 -3.22
C GLU A 160 -1.99 17.43 -2.00
N LEU A 161 -0.71 17.14 -2.20
CA LEU A 161 0.32 17.21 -1.16
C LEU A 161 0.86 18.63 -0.95
N GLU A 162 0.52 19.57 -1.81
CA GLU A 162 0.92 20.97 -1.64
C GLU A 162 0.31 21.54 -0.35
N GLY A 163 1.17 22.05 0.54
CA GLY A 163 0.76 22.51 1.86
C GLY A 163 0.51 21.42 2.90
N GLN A 164 0.52 20.13 2.52
CA GLN A 164 0.43 18.99 3.43
C GLN A 164 1.83 18.57 3.88
N LYS A 165 2.04 18.38 5.18
CA LYS A 165 3.30 17.79 5.66
C LYS A 165 3.38 16.34 5.20
N PHE A 166 4.24 16.08 4.21
CA PHE A 166 4.51 14.75 3.69
C PHE A 166 5.91 14.30 4.11
N ILE A 167 5.99 13.21 4.89
CA ILE A 167 7.24 12.66 5.42
C ILE A 167 7.58 11.43 4.59
N TYR A 168 8.55 11.56 3.69
CA TYR A 168 8.95 10.52 2.74
C TYR A 168 10.47 10.28 2.72
N ASP A 169 11.13 10.60 3.81
CA ASP A 169 12.58 10.38 3.96
C ASP A 169 12.99 8.92 3.75
N TYR A 170 14.26 8.72 3.38
CA TYR A 170 14.87 7.39 3.34
C TYR A 170 15.11 6.88 4.75
N VAL A 171 14.51 5.75 5.09
CA VAL A 171 14.57 5.17 6.43
C VAL A 171 15.16 3.76 6.35
N GLY A 172 16.20 3.50 7.14
CA GLY A 172 16.86 2.20 7.19
C GLY A 172 16.39 1.37 8.38
N ILE A 173 15.23 0.71 8.26
CA ILE A 173 14.70 -0.15 9.36
C ILE A 173 15.62 -1.31 9.72
N HIS A 174 16.50 -1.74 8.81
CA HIS A 174 17.51 -2.76 9.02
C HIS A 174 18.74 -2.26 9.81
N ARG A 175 18.83 -0.95 10.06
CA ARG A 175 19.92 -0.30 10.81
C ARG A 175 19.35 0.47 12.00
N PRO A 176 19.12 -0.18 13.14
CA PRO A 176 18.40 0.44 14.26
C PRO A 176 19.03 1.74 14.78
N LYS A 177 20.37 1.84 14.79
CA LYS A 177 21.07 3.06 15.23
C LYS A 177 20.81 4.24 14.28
N ASP A 178 20.96 4.01 12.98
CA ASP A 178 20.73 5.03 11.95
C ASP A 178 19.24 5.41 11.91
N PHE A 179 18.36 4.43 12.08
CA PHE A 179 16.92 4.64 12.18
C PHE A 179 16.56 5.60 13.31
N VAL A 180 17.03 5.33 14.54
CA VAL A 180 16.76 6.16 15.73
C VAL A 180 17.32 7.58 15.55
N HIS A 181 18.48 7.72 14.92
CA HIS A 181 19.07 9.03 14.69
C HIS A 181 18.26 9.87 13.67
N LYS A 182 17.65 9.21 12.72
CA LYS A 182 16.89 9.88 11.62
C LYS A 182 15.45 10.22 12.00
N MET A 183 14.79 9.39 12.81
CA MET A 183 13.40 9.54 13.23
C MET A 183 13.25 10.37 14.49
#